data_fc4c66f47a624cf1b3fea8a807f2221e
#
_entry.id   fc4c66f47a624cf1b3fea8a807f2221e
#
_cell.length_a   1.000
_cell.length_b   1.000
_cell.length_c   1.000
_cell.angle_alpha   90.00
_cell.angle_beta   90.00
_cell.angle_gamma   90.00
#
_symmetry.space_group_name_H-M   'P 1'
#
loop_
_entity.id
_entity.type
_entity.pdbx_description
1 polymer ?
#
loop_
_entity_poly.entity_id
_entity_poly.type
_entity_poly.pdbx_seq_one_letter_code
_entity_poly.pdbx_strand_id
1 'polypeptide(L)'
;MEFDVEKTTQSNLSNVVTDYTLDTYLPDTAGSGEETTYINSEWHTQIGVFKNSPHFHRAITALSTWTAGKGYTTDNATQAILENITGWGNETFDEILMNLQNQKKITGDAFAEIIRSEKGTLINLKVLGGDTIKTHVNSKGIITKYTQVSRIGKKGTERTFTTNQILHLTNDRLADEIHGVSTADLVKWVVTAIREAETDWKRISHRSTIRVLYIDADDNDKLTRVKTQYAEGIKNGEILIIPAKKGDAEFQDLVLPPVDAFLKWMNYLEGQFYQIVGVPRVIATAEGFTESSSKMAVFTFDPTYTKEQVLMEGDLWNQLAIKIKFNRPATLSNELATDEAKDGAAIQSNDTQAGVGA
;
A
#
# COMPACT_ATOMS: atom_id res chain seq x y z
N MET A 1 42.36 35.32 -6.19
CA MET A 1 40.94 34.99 -5.89
C MET A 1 40.95 34.20 -4.59
N GLU A 2 40.69 34.86 -3.47
CA GLU A 2 40.52 34.16 -2.21
C GLU A 2 39.21 33.39 -2.27
N PHE A 3 39.32 32.08 -2.12
CA PHE A 3 38.16 31.23 -1.94
C PHE A 3 37.65 31.46 -0.52
N ASP A 4 36.53 32.12 -0.37
CA ASP A 4 35.81 32.32 0.86
C ASP A 4 35.18 31.00 1.33
N VAL A 5 35.95 30.26 2.12
CA VAL A 5 35.56 28.92 2.63
C VAL A 5 34.41 29.02 3.63
N GLU A 6 34.13 30.19 4.18
CA GLU A 6 33.05 30.41 5.16
C GLU A 6 31.64 30.33 4.52
N LYS A 7 31.51 30.56 3.22
CA LYS A 7 30.21 30.47 2.52
C LYS A 7 29.82 29.05 2.06
N THR A 8 30.77 28.12 2.05
CA THR A 8 30.50 26.74 1.61
C THR A 8 30.14 25.78 2.75
N THR A 9 30.26 26.22 4.00
CA THR A 9 29.93 25.38 5.17
C THR A 9 28.54 25.61 5.77
N GLN A 10 27.79 26.57 5.28
CA GLN A 10 26.36 26.61 5.51
C GLN A 10 25.65 25.72 4.48
N SER A 11 25.99 24.44 4.47
CA SER A 11 25.05 23.45 3.96
C SER A 11 23.78 23.63 4.77
N ASN A 12 22.68 23.83 4.08
CA ASN A 12 21.32 23.94 4.65
C ASN A 12 20.99 22.71 5.50
N LEU A 13 21.52 22.63 6.71
CA LEU A 13 21.06 21.71 7.74
C LEU A 13 19.63 22.04 8.19
N SER A 14 19.12 23.23 7.86
CA SER A 14 17.73 23.61 8.06
C SER A 14 16.72 22.83 7.20
N ASN A 15 17.16 22.11 6.17
CA ASN A 15 16.28 21.25 5.37
C ASN A 15 16.21 19.80 5.86
N VAL A 16 16.91 19.42 6.92
CA VAL A 16 16.95 18.04 7.42
C VAL A 16 16.00 17.82 8.59
N VAL A 17 15.52 18.87 9.21
CA VAL A 17 14.48 18.80 10.24
C VAL A 17 13.26 19.55 9.73
N THR A 18 12.54 18.96 8.80
CA THR A 18 11.09 19.18 8.78
C THR A 18 10.60 18.59 10.08
N ASP A 19 10.27 19.45 11.04
CA ASP A 19 9.47 19.04 12.19
C ASP A 19 8.29 18.24 11.62
N TYR A 20 8.27 16.94 11.95
CA TYR A 20 7.12 16.12 11.69
C TYR A 20 6.05 16.58 12.67
N THR A 21 5.37 17.66 12.32
CA THR A 21 4.12 18.01 12.98
C THR A 21 3.14 16.93 12.61
N LEU A 22 2.79 16.10 13.57
CA LEU A 22 1.56 15.31 13.47
C LEU A 22 0.46 16.33 13.24
N ASP A 23 -0.06 16.36 12.01
CA ASP A 23 -1.18 17.21 11.68
C ASP A 23 -2.29 16.91 12.67
N THR A 24 -2.76 17.96 13.32
CA THR A 24 -3.86 17.83 14.26
C THR A 24 -5.03 17.31 13.44
N TYR A 25 -5.56 16.15 13.81
CA TYR A 25 -6.77 15.63 13.23
C TYR A 25 -7.87 16.70 13.31
N LEU A 26 -8.31 17.15 12.15
CA LEU A 26 -9.50 18.00 12.03
C LEU A 26 -10.65 17.05 11.70
N PRO A 27 -11.57 16.78 12.65
CA PRO A 27 -12.75 15.99 12.33
C PRO A 27 -13.51 16.68 11.21
N ASP A 28 -14.18 15.89 10.36
CA ASP A 28 -15.13 16.39 9.38
C ASP A 28 -16.21 17.16 10.13
N THR A 29 -16.00 18.45 10.33
CA THR A 29 -16.97 19.30 11.02
C THR A 29 -18.18 19.44 10.14
N ALA A 30 -19.25 18.80 10.52
CA ALA A 30 -20.58 19.17 10.05
C ALA A 30 -20.77 20.67 10.33
N GLY A 31 -20.69 21.48 9.28
CA GLY A 31 -20.80 22.92 9.40
C GLY A 31 -22.13 23.31 10.05
N SER A 32 -22.15 24.41 10.76
CA SER A 32 -23.29 24.96 11.49
C SER A 32 -24.54 25.05 10.61
N GLY A 33 -25.36 23.97 10.60
CA GLY A 33 -26.69 23.97 10.01
C GLY A 33 -26.79 23.85 8.49
N GLU A 34 -25.68 23.85 7.75
CA GLU A 34 -25.64 23.64 6.30
C GLU A 34 -25.23 22.21 5.94
N GLU A 35 -25.75 21.74 4.80
CA GLU A 35 -25.43 20.42 4.25
C GLU A 35 -23.93 20.38 3.88
N THR A 36 -23.14 19.57 4.59
CA THR A 36 -21.73 19.41 4.31
C THR A 36 -21.53 18.45 3.16
N THR A 37 -20.61 18.76 2.25
CA THR A 37 -20.30 17.90 1.10
C THR A 37 -18.84 17.45 1.17
N TYR A 38 -18.62 16.15 0.98
CA TYR A 38 -17.29 15.54 0.89
C TYR A 38 -17.06 14.93 -0.50
N ILE A 39 -15.87 15.14 -1.04
CA ILE A 39 -15.36 14.47 -2.24
C ILE A 39 -13.87 14.17 -2.02
N ASN A 40 -13.44 12.96 -2.36
CA ASN A 40 -12.02 12.60 -2.23
C ASN A 40 -11.17 13.27 -3.32
N SER A 41 -10.55 14.40 -2.98
CA SER A 41 -9.65 15.16 -3.88
C SER A 41 -8.32 14.42 -4.13
N GLU A 42 -7.88 13.58 -3.18
CA GLU A 42 -6.61 12.84 -3.24
C GLU A 42 -6.72 11.49 -3.96
N TRP A 43 -7.92 11.12 -4.44
CA TRP A 43 -8.18 9.84 -5.07
C TRP A 43 -7.16 9.47 -6.16
N HIS A 44 -6.82 10.42 -7.04
CA HIS A 44 -5.85 10.19 -8.11
C HIS A 44 -4.44 9.93 -7.58
N THR A 45 -4.04 10.63 -6.53
CA THR A 45 -2.75 10.42 -5.84
C THR A 45 -2.71 9.04 -5.20
N GLN A 46 -3.76 8.65 -4.48
CA GLN A 46 -3.89 7.36 -3.80
C GLN A 46 -3.85 6.19 -4.79
N ILE A 47 -4.60 6.28 -5.89
CA ILE A 47 -4.54 5.29 -6.98
C ILE A 47 -3.16 5.31 -7.66
N GLY A 48 -2.52 6.48 -7.77
CA GLY A 48 -1.16 6.62 -8.26
C GLY A 48 -0.15 5.85 -7.40
N VAL A 49 -0.24 5.94 -6.09
CA VAL A 49 0.58 5.16 -5.15
C VAL A 49 0.38 3.66 -5.37
N PHE A 50 -0.86 3.20 -5.49
CA PHE A 50 -1.18 1.79 -5.74
C PHE A 50 -0.61 1.28 -7.08
N LYS A 51 -0.78 2.03 -8.16
CA LYS A 51 -0.32 1.62 -9.50
C LYS A 51 1.20 1.67 -9.65
N ASN A 52 1.87 2.57 -8.95
CA ASN A 52 3.30 2.82 -9.12
C ASN A 52 4.18 2.15 -8.05
N SER A 53 3.62 1.62 -6.96
CA SER A 53 4.35 0.89 -5.93
C SER A 53 4.10 -0.61 -6.05
N PRO A 54 5.09 -1.43 -6.47
CA PRO A 54 4.94 -2.88 -6.56
C PRO A 54 4.58 -3.52 -5.22
N HIS A 55 5.19 -3.05 -4.13
CA HIS A 55 4.93 -3.55 -2.77
C HIS A 55 3.47 -3.31 -2.37
N PHE A 56 2.97 -2.09 -2.56
CA PHE A 56 1.61 -1.73 -2.19
C PHE A 56 0.58 -2.44 -3.08
N HIS A 57 0.82 -2.48 -4.39
CA HIS A 57 -0.02 -3.23 -5.32
C HIS A 57 -0.15 -4.69 -4.91
N ARG A 58 0.98 -5.35 -4.62
CA ARG A 58 1.00 -6.77 -4.25
C ARG A 58 0.29 -7.03 -2.91
N ALA A 59 0.54 -6.19 -1.90
CA ALA A 59 -0.05 -6.35 -0.58
C ALA A 59 -1.59 -6.19 -0.60
N ILE A 60 -2.10 -5.14 -1.26
CA ILE A 60 -3.56 -4.92 -1.39
C ILE A 60 -4.22 -6.03 -2.23
N THR A 61 -3.60 -6.42 -3.34
CA THR A 61 -4.12 -7.52 -4.17
C THR A 61 -4.14 -8.84 -3.39
N ALA A 62 -3.11 -9.14 -2.58
CA ALA A 62 -3.09 -10.31 -1.72
C ALA A 62 -4.25 -10.26 -0.72
N LEU A 63 -4.44 -9.13 -0.02
CA LEU A 63 -5.54 -8.98 0.94
C LEU A 63 -6.91 -9.22 0.27
N SER A 64 -7.14 -8.64 -0.91
CA SER A 64 -8.41 -8.80 -1.63
C SER A 64 -8.62 -10.24 -2.11
N THR A 65 -7.54 -10.91 -2.55
CA THR A 65 -7.60 -12.33 -2.93
C THR A 65 -7.93 -13.23 -1.74
N TRP A 66 -7.37 -12.95 -0.56
CA TRP A 66 -7.70 -13.70 0.66
C TRP A 66 -9.12 -13.39 1.16
N THR A 67 -9.61 -12.17 0.96
CA THR A 67 -10.95 -11.74 1.37
C THR A 67 -12.05 -12.34 0.48
N ALA A 68 -11.96 -12.14 -0.83
CA ALA A 68 -13.03 -12.48 -1.79
C ALA A 68 -12.64 -13.55 -2.84
N GLY A 69 -11.35 -13.82 -3.04
CA GLY A 69 -10.89 -14.65 -4.16
C GLY A 69 -11.21 -16.13 -4.08
N LYS A 70 -11.74 -16.64 -2.95
CA LYS A 70 -12.26 -18.01 -2.83
C LYS A 70 -13.76 -18.13 -3.12
N GLY A 71 -14.37 -17.02 -3.54
CA GLY A 71 -15.81 -16.96 -3.78
C GLY A 71 -16.63 -16.99 -2.48
N TYR A 72 -17.91 -17.19 -2.64
CA TYR A 72 -18.90 -17.17 -1.56
C TYR A 72 -19.92 -18.29 -1.71
N THR A 73 -20.69 -18.53 -0.67
CA THR A 73 -21.86 -19.41 -0.66
C THR A 73 -23.10 -18.60 -0.34
N THR A 74 -24.22 -18.91 -1.01
CA THR A 74 -25.52 -18.28 -0.79
C THR A 74 -26.64 -19.25 -1.16
N ASP A 75 -27.88 -18.86 -1.00
CA ASP A 75 -29.03 -19.63 -1.46
C ASP A 75 -29.16 -19.60 -2.98
N ASN A 76 -29.80 -20.62 -3.57
CA ASN A 76 -29.92 -20.78 -5.02
C ASN A 76 -30.63 -19.60 -5.72
N ALA A 77 -31.60 -18.96 -5.06
CA ALA A 77 -32.32 -17.82 -5.63
C ALA A 77 -31.41 -16.58 -5.71
N THR A 78 -30.65 -16.32 -4.67
CA THR A 78 -29.64 -15.23 -4.64
C THR A 78 -28.51 -15.53 -5.60
N GLN A 79 -28.03 -16.79 -5.68
CA GLN A 79 -26.98 -17.19 -6.63
C GLN A 79 -27.37 -16.85 -8.07
N ALA A 80 -28.60 -17.20 -8.49
CA ALA A 80 -29.09 -16.89 -9.84
C ALA A 80 -29.15 -15.39 -10.13
N ILE A 81 -29.39 -14.55 -9.13
CA ILE A 81 -29.35 -13.09 -9.28
C ILE A 81 -27.92 -12.61 -9.46
N LEU A 82 -26.99 -13.09 -8.63
CA LEU A 82 -25.61 -12.65 -8.63
C LEU A 82 -24.83 -13.07 -9.88
N GLU A 83 -25.14 -14.25 -10.45
CA GLU A 83 -24.56 -14.73 -11.72
C GLU A 83 -24.99 -13.88 -12.94
N ASN A 84 -26.09 -13.15 -12.86
CA ASN A 84 -26.54 -12.23 -13.91
C ASN A 84 -25.97 -10.82 -13.81
N ILE A 85 -25.18 -10.52 -12.76
CA ILE A 85 -24.53 -9.22 -12.61
C ILE A 85 -23.36 -9.14 -13.57
N THR A 86 -23.29 -8.07 -14.34
CA THR A 86 -22.27 -7.86 -15.38
C THR A 86 -21.45 -6.59 -15.19
N GLY A 87 -21.67 -5.85 -14.11
CA GLY A 87 -20.96 -4.62 -13.82
C GLY A 87 -21.04 -3.58 -14.95
N TRP A 88 -19.88 -3.19 -15.47
CA TRP A 88 -19.78 -2.32 -16.65
C TRP A 88 -19.85 -3.06 -17.99
N GLY A 89 -20.06 -4.36 -18.00
CA GLY A 89 -20.19 -5.15 -19.23
C GLY A 89 -19.96 -6.63 -19.02
N ASN A 90 -18.74 -7.05 -18.73
CA ASN A 90 -18.33 -8.46 -18.63
C ASN A 90 -17.69 -8.80 -17.28
N GLU A 91 -18.00 -8.05 -16.23
CA GLU A 91 -17.46 -8.28 -14.89
C GLU A 91 -18.32 -9.29 -14.14
N THR A 92 -17.69 -10.22 -13.46
CA THR A 92 -18.37 -11.14 -12.54
C THR A 92 -18.60 -10.45 -11.18
N PHE A 93 -19.54 -10.96 -10.40
CA PHE A 93 -19.79 -10.42 -9.07
C PHE A 93 -18.55 -10.55 -8.15
N ASP A 94 -17.77 -11.62 -8.28
CA ASP A 94 -16.50 -11.80 -7.55
C ASP A 94 -15.47 -10.73 -7.93
N GLU A 95 -15.34 -10.41 -9.21
CA GLU A 95 -14.45 -9.32 -9.67
C GLU A 95 -14.89 -7.97 -9.14
N ILE A 96 -16.18 -7.70 -9.10
CA ILE A 96 -16.76 -6.50 -8.52
C ILE A 96 -16.43 -6.40 -7.03
N LEU A 97 -16.58 -7.50 -6.27
CA LEU A 97 -16.25 -7.53 -4.84
C LEU A 97 -14.75 -7.28 -4.59
N MET A 98 -13.87 -7.92 -5.39
CA MET A 98 -12.43 -7.67 -5.29
C MET A 98 -12.07 -6.22 -5.64
N ASN A 99 -12.71 -5.64 -6.64
CA ASN A 99 -12.50 -4.24 -7.02
C ASN A 99 -12.97 -3.28 -5.91
N LEU A 100 -14.12 -3.53 -5.31
CA LEU A 100 -14.64 -2.76 -4.18
C LEU A 100 -13.71 -2.87 -2.96
N GLN A 101 -13.21 -4.06 -2.66
CA GLN A 101 -12.26 -4.27 -1.57
C GLN A 101 -10.95 -3.54 -1.82
N ASN A 102 -10.42 -3.58 -3.04
CA ASN A 102 -9.23 -2.82 -3.42
C ASN A 102 -9.46 -1.32 -3.25
N GLN A 103 -10.54 -0.76 -3.81
CA GLN A 103 -10.85 0.66 -3.67
C GLN A 103 -10.99 1.07 -2.22
N LYS A 104 -11.81 0.34 -1.44
CA LYS A 104 -12.02 0.58 -0.02
C LYS A 104 -10.68 0.70 0.73
N LYS A 105 -9.74 -0.23 0.49
CA LYS A 105 -8.44 -0.21 1.15
C LYS A 105 -7.53 0.91 0.65
N ILE A 106 -7.52 1.17 -0.65
CA ILE A 106 -6.64 2.19 -1.24
C ILE A 106 -7.08 3.59 -0.84
N THR A 107 -8.36 3.92 -1.02
CA THR A 107 -8.87 5.29 -0.96
C THR A 107 -9.70 5.60 0.30
N GLY A 108 -9.92 4.61 1.17
CA GLY A 108 -10.78 4.74 2.35
C GLY A 108 -12.24 4.41 2.07
N ASP A 109 -12.74 4.70 0.87
CA ASP A 109 -14.12 4.50 0.47
C ASP A 109 -14.22 3.78 -0.88
N ALA A 110 -15.24 2.95 -1.02
CA ALA A 110 -15.62 2.35 -2.29
C ALA A 110 -17.10 2.55 -2.56
N PHE A 111 -17.44 2.89 -3.79
CA PHE A 111 -18.80 3.18 -4.21
C PHE A 111 -19.22 2.30 -5.39
N ALA A 112 -20.46 1.83 -5.35
CA ALA A 112 -21.08 1.21 -6.52
C ALA A 112 -22.55 1.63 -6.66
N GLU A 113 -22.99 1.87 -7.91
CA GLU A 113 -24.38 2.13 -8.23
C GLU A 113 -25.17 0.82 -8.17
N ILE A 114 -26.26 0.82 -7.40
CA ILE A 114 -27.19 -0.29 -7.25
C ILE A 114 -28.31 -0.13 -8.27
N ILE A 115 -28.41 -1.04 -9.24
CA ILE A 115 -29.47 -1.01 -10.24
C ILE A 115 -30.48 -2.11 -9.87
N ARG A 116 -31.72 -1.69 -9.61
CA ARG A 116 -32.83 -2.58 -9.24
C ARG A 116 -33.93 -2.55 -10.29
N SER A 117 -34.67 -3.66 -10.38
CA SER A 117 -35.90 -3.72 -11.16
C SER A 117 -37.00 -2.91 -10.49
N GLU A 118 -38.13 -2.68 -11.22
CA GLU A 118 -39.34 -2.09 -10.65
C GLU A 118 -39.90 -2.86 -9.44
N LYS A 119 -39.58 -4.15 -9.36
CA LYS A 119 -39.96 -5.03 -8.24
C LYS A 119 -38.97 -4.99 -7.07
N GLY A 120 -37.89 -4.18 -7.17
CA GLY A 120 -36.87 -4.07 -6.13
C GLY A 120 -35.76 -5.12 -6.17
N THR A 121 -35.82 -6.07 -7.10
CA THR A 121 -34.76 -7.10 -7.27
C THR A 121 -33.49 -6.47 -7.82
N LEU A 122 -32.33 -6.86 -7.30
CA LEU A 122 -31.03 -6.42 -7.82
C LEU A 122 -30.85 -6.95 -9.25
N ILE A 123 -30.52 -6.04 -10.19
CA ILE A 123 -30.23 -6.40 -11.59
C ILE A 123 -28.73 -6.28 -11.85
N ASN A 124 -28.10 -5.19 -11.38
CA ASN A 124 -26.70 -4.95 -11.65
C ASN A 124 -26.06 -4.08 -10.55
N LEU A 125 -24.74 -4.16 -10.45
CA LEU A 125 -23.92 -3.39 -9.51
C LEU A 125 -22.73 -2.80 -10.28
N LYS A 126 -22.65 -1.47 -10.40
CA LYS A 126 -21.60 -0.77 -11.16
C LYS A 126 -20.66 -0.04 -10.22
N VAL A 127 -19.40 -0.43 -10.19
CA VAL A 127 -18.38 0.23 -9.39
C VAL A 127 -18.12 1.64 -9.92
N LEU A 128 -18.11 2.63 -9.02
CA LEU A 128 -17.90 4.04 -9.33
C LEU A 128 -16.57 4.51 -8.75
N GLY A 129 -15.90 5.44 -9.44
CA GLY A 129 -14.68 6.03 -8.91
C GLY A 129 -15.00 7.06 -7.82
N GLY A 130 -14.30 6.97 -6.70
CA GLY A 130 -14.48 7.88 -5.56
C GLY A 130 -14.22 9.35 -5.88
N ASP A 131 -13.42 9.64 -6.92
CA ASP A 131 -13.18 10.99 -7.45
C ASP A 131 -14.44 11.66 -8.02
N THR A 132 -15.44 10.86 -8.40
CA THR A 132 -16.67 11.36 -9.03
C THR A 132 -17.85 11.47 -8.07
N ILE A 133 -17.74 10.91 -6.88
CA ILE A 133 -18.84 10.85 -5.93
C ILE A 133 -18.70 11.92 -4.86
N LYS A 134 -19.68 12.82 -4.77
CA LYS A 134 -19.85 13.74 -3.65
C LYS A 134 -20.83 13.15 -2.66
N THR A 135 -20.42 13.00 -1.43
CA THR A 135 -21.25 12.58 -0.31
C THR A 135 -21.82 13.82 0.37
N HIS A 136 -23.14 13.87 0.57
CA HIS A 136 -23.82 14.96 1.25
C HIS A 136 -24.32 14.51 2.60
N VAL A 137 -24.04 15.32 3.61
CA VAL A 137 -24.33 14.99 5.02
C VAL A 137 -25.14 16.11 5.65
N ASN A 138 -26.04 15.75 6.52
CA ASN A 138 -26.78 16.72 7.30
C ASN A 138 -25.97 17.18 8.54
N SER A 139 -26.52 18.13 9.30
CA SER A 139 -25.90 18.67 10.53
C SER A 139 -25.68 17.64 11.65
N LYS A 140 -26.18 16.41 11.50
CA LYS A 140 -26.02 15.30 12.44
C LYS A 140 -25.01 14.25 11.97
N GLY A 141 -24.27 14.50 10.89
CA GLY A 141 -23.33 13.54 10.32
C GLY A 141 -24.00 12.39 9.53
N ILE A 142 -25.30 12.47 9.24
CA ILE A 142 -26.01 11.40 8.52
C ILE A 142 -25.97 11.69 7.02
N ILE A 143 -25.55 10.71 6.23
CA ILE A 143 -25.52 10.79 4.76
C ILE A 143 -26.95 10.86 4.23
N THR A 144 -27.26 11.89 3.47
CA THR A 144 -28.60 12.16 2.91
C THR A 144 -28.72 11.76 1.45
N LYS A 145 -27.70 12.05 0.65
CA LYS A 145 -27.66 11.74 -0.80
C LYS A 145 -26.22 11.68 -1.31
N TYR A 146 -26.07 11.14 -2.49
CA TYR A 146 -24.82 11.16 -3.25
C TYR A 146 -25.03 11.90 -4.57
N THR A 147 -24.01 12.59 -5.06
CA THR A 147 -24.04 13.26 -6.36
C THR A 147 -22.82 12.84 -7.17
N GLN A 148 -23.06 12.29 -8.36
CA GLN A 148 -21.97 11.95 -9.28
C GLN A 148 -21.65 13.17 -10.15
N VAL A 149 -20.39 13.61 -10.13
CA VAL A 149 -19.85 14.66 -11.00
C VAL A 149 -19.19 14.04 -12.23
N SER A 150 -19.25 14.75 -13.35
CA SER A 150 -18.63 14.29 -14.59
C SER A 150 -17.09 14.36 -14.50
N ARG A 151 -16.40 13.29 -14.89
CA ARG A 151 -14.92 13.25 -15.00
C ARG A 151 -14.36 14.16 -16.11
N ILE A 152 -15.15 14.38 -17.14
CA ILE A 152 -14.74 15.18 -18.31
C ILE A 152 -15.30 16.58 -18.07
N GLY A 153 -14.42 17.58 -17.94
CA GLY A 153 -14.73 18.99 -17.63
C GLY A 153 -15.75 19.72 -18.51
N LYS A 154 -16.57 18.97 -19.23
CA LYS A 154 -17.82 19.44 -19.80
C LYS A 154 -18.83 19.47 -18.66
N LYS A 155 -19.61 20.53 -18.53
CA LYS A 155 -20.82 20.61 -17.71
C LYS A 155 -21.75 19.44 -18.07
N GLY A 156 -21.41 18.24 -17.59
CA GLY A 156 -22.27 17.07 -17.66
C GLY A 156 -23.35 17.23 -16.59
N THR A 157 -24.51 16.69 -16.85
CA THR A 157 -25.64 16.66 -15.91
C THR A 157 -25.15 15.91 -14.65
N GLU A 158 -25.07 16.60 -13.53
CA GLU A 158 -24.84 15.97 -12.23
C GLU A 158 -25.97 14.97 -11.99
N ARG A 159 -25.62 13.75 -11.62
CA ARG A 159 -26.59 12.70 -11.33
C ARG A 159 -26.67 12.51 -9.82
N THR A 160 -27.84 12.75 -9.27
CA THR A 160 -28.09 12.59 -7.84
C THR A 160 -28.68 11.22 -7.56
N PHE A 161 -28.16 10.58 -6.50
CA PHE A 161 -28.60 9.28 -6.00
C PHE A 161 -29.10 9.40 -4.57
N THR A 162 -30.10 8.64 -4.24
CA THR A 162 -30.51 8.39 -2.86
C THR A 162 -29.54 7.39 -2.19
N THR A 163 -29.55 7.33 -0.88
CA THR A 163 -28.72 6.39 -0.10
C THR A 163 -28.93 4.93 -0.49
N ASN A 164 -30.15 4.56 -0.92
CA ASN A 164 -30.48 3.19 -1.33
C ASN A 164 -30.01 2.82 -2.76
N GLN A 165 -29.49 3.78 -3.52
CA GLN A 165 -29.00 3.58 -4.88
C GLN A 165 -27.48 3.46 -4.97
N ILE A 166 -26.78 3.71 -3.88
CA ILE A 166 -25.31 3.58 -3.80
C ILE A 166 -24.95 2.60 -2.70
N LEU A 167 -24.16 1.60 -3.06
CA LEU A 167 -23.42 0.79 -2.13
C LEU A 167 -22.18 1.58 -1.72
N HIS A 168 -22.03 1.89 -0.44
CA HIS A 168 -20.89 2.60 0.12
C HIS A 168 -20.20 1.73 1.15
N LEU A 169 -18.96 1.35 0.88
CA LEU A 169 -18.09 0.60 1.77
C LEU A 169 -17.01 1.52 2.31
N THR A 170 -16.79 1.53 3.62
CA THR A 170 -15.80 2.37 4.30
C THR A 170 -14.70 1.52 4.94
N ASN A 171 -13.46 2.01 4.94
CA ASN A 171 -12.32 1.37 5.59
C ASN A 171 -12.03 2.02 6.93
N ASP A 172 -12.06 1.25 8.02
CA ASP A 172 -11.69 1.69 9.38
C ASP A 172 -12.27 3.07 9.77
N ARG A 173 -13.53 3.30 9.41
CA ARG A 173 -14.27 4.53 9.72
C ARG A 173 -14.36 4.72 11.24
N LEU A 174 -14.03 5.90 11.70
CA LEU A 174 -14.06 6.26 13.12
C LEU A 174 -15.30 7.12 13.43
N ALA A 175 -15.95 6.84 14.55
CA ALA A 175 -17.08 7.61 15.08
C ALA A 175 -18.14 7.97 14.02
N ASP A 176 -18.43 9.25 13.86
CA ASP A 176 -19.39 9.85 12.94
C ASP A 176 -18.76 10.45 11.67
N GLU A 177 -17.49 10.08 11.39
CA GLU A 177 -16.83 10.48 10.15
C GLU A 177 -17.61 10.02 8.92
N ILE A 178 -17.51 10.81 7.85
CA ILE A 178 -18.25 10.57 6.61
C ILE A 178 -17.56 9.54 5.74
N HIS A 179 -16.24 9.48 5.82
CA HIS A 179 -15.37 8.65 4.99
C HIS A 179 -14.44 7.78 5.83
N GLY A 180 -13.85 6.78 5.20
CA GLY A 180 -12.90 5.87 5.83
C GLY A 180 -11.46 6.33 5.66
N VAL A 181 -10.55 5.64 6.36
CA VAL A 181 -9.11 5.93 6.34
C VAL A 181 -8.46 5.29 5.11
N SER A 182 -7.74 6.09 4.31
CA SER A 182 -6.97 5.63 3.17
C SER A 182 -5.67 4.95 3.62
N THR A 183 -5.48 3.69 3.24
CA THR A 183 -4.20 3.01 3.47
C THR A 183 -3.08 3.58 2.59
N ALA A 184 -3.41 4.11 1.39
CA ALA A 184 -2.44 4.73 0.50
C ALA A 184 -1.78 5.96 1.14
N ASP A 185 -2.56 6.77 1.87
CA ASP A 185 -2.03 7.95 2.57
C ASP A 185 -1.09 7.56 3.71
N LEU A 186 -1.44 6.50 4.44
CA LEU A 186 -0.60 5.99 5.53
C LEU A 186 0.74 5.43 5.04
N VAL A 187 0.77 4.75 3.88
CA VAL A 187 2.00 4.15 3.34
C VAL A 187 2.81 5.10 2.45
N LYS A 188 2.26 6.22 2.03
CA LYS A 188 2.85 7.15 1.06
C LYS A 188 4.29 7.53 1.41
N TRP A 189 4.54 7.87 2.67
CA TRP A 189 5.87 8.26 3.13
C TRP A 189 6.89 7.12 3.04
N VAL A 190 6.50 5.89 3.44
CA VAL A 190 7.39 4.71 3.39
C VAL A 190 7.71 4.33 1.95
N VAL A 191 6.70 4.33 1.07
CA VAL A 191 6.88 4.04 -0.36
C VAL A 191 7.81 5.07 -1.01
N THR A 192 7.69 6.34 -0.64
CA THR A 192 8.58 7.40 -1.12
C THR A 192 10.01 7.17 -0.63
N ALA A 193 10.19 6.90 0.68
CA ALA A 193 11.50 6.64 1.27
C ALA A 193 12.19 5.40 0.66
N ILE A 194 11.46 4.32 0.38
CA ILE A 194 11.98 3.14 -0.33
C ILE A 194 12.50 3.54 -1.72
N ARG A 195 11.73 4.29 -2.50
CA ARG A 195 12.12 4.73 -3.86
C ARG A 195 13.33 5.66 -3.86
N GLU A 196 13.39 6.56 -2.89
CA GLU A 196 14.54 7.44 -2.71
C GLU A 196 15.79 6.63 -2.36
N ALA A 197 15.69 5.72 -1.40
CA ALA A 197 16.79 4.84 -1.01
C ALA A 197 17.30 3.97 -2.17
N GLU A 198 16.40 3.38 -2.97
CA GLU A 198 16.75 2.62 -4.19
C GLU A 198 17.44 3.51 -5.22
N THR A 199 16.94 4.75 -5.41
CA THR A 199 17.51 5.71 -6.36
C THR A 199 18.91 6.15 -5.93
N ASP A 200 19.10 6.44 -4.66
CA ASP A 200 20.39 6.83 -4.11
C ASP A 200 21.39 5.69 -4.14
N TRP A 201 20.95 4.48 -3.81
CA TRP A 201 21.79 3.30 -3.95
C TRP A 201 22.20 3.01 -5.40
N LYS A 202 21.28 3.17 -6.34
CA LYS A 202 21.58 3.10 -7.77
C LYS A 202 22.65 4.12 -8.17
N ARG A 203 22.53 5.36 -7.70
CA ARG A 203 23.56 6.40 -7.93
C ARG A 203 24.89 6.06 -7.32
N ILE A 204 24.90 5.54 -6.08
CA ILE A 204 26.12 5.10 -5.40
C ILE A 204 26.76 3.92 -6.14
N SER A 205 25.95 2.94 -6.55
CA SER A 205 26.41 1.79 -7.32
C SER A 205 27.06 2.19 -8.65
N HIS A 206 26.47 3.13 -9.37
CA HIS A 206 27.08 3.67 -10.59
C HIS A 206 28.37 4.46 -10.31
N ARG A 207 28.47 5.10 -9.15
CA ARG A 207 29.67 5.84 -8.74
C ARG A 207 30.75 4.94 -8.12
N SER A 208 30.46 3.67 -7.87
CA SER A 208 31.43 2.71 -7.33
C SER A 208 32.61 2.46 -8.24
N THR A 209 32.46 2.78 -9.52
CA THR A 209 33.52 2.72 -10.53
C THR A 209 34.30 4.01 -10.66
N ILE A 210 33.95 5.07 -9.92
CA ILE A 210 34.65 6.37 -10.01
C ILE A 210 36.02 6.23 -9.38
N ARG A 211 37.05 6.45 -10.20
CA ARG A 211 38.43 6.61 -9.77
C ARG A 211 38.79 8.09 -9.74
N VAL A 212 39.39 8.52 -8.64
CA VAL A 212 39.90 9.89 -8.52
C VAL A 212 41.31 9.92 -9.07
N LEU A 213 41.55 10.70 -10.10
CA LEU A 213 42.87 10.92 -10.65
C LEU A 213 43.38 12.31 -10.21
N TYR A 214 44.38 12.32 -9.37
CA TYR A 214 45.08 13.54 -8.99
C TYR A 214 46.10 13.91 -10.04
N ILE A 215 46.09 15.14 -10.54
CA ILE A 215 47.01 15.63 -11.57
C ILE A 215 47.61 16.95 -11.12
N ASP A 216 48.92 17.10 -11.32
CA ASP A 216 49.62 18.37 -11.13
C ASP A 216 49.09 19.43 -12.10
N ALA A 217 48.54 20.51 -11.54
CA ALA A 217 47.79 21.54 -12.27
C ALA A 217 48.67 22.67 -12.83
N ASP A 218 49.99 22.63 -12.65
CA ASP A 218 50.91 23.71 -13.10
C ASP A 218 51.00 23.85 -14.63
N ASP A 219 50.42 22.88 -15.39
CA ASP A 219 50.44 22.88 -16.83
C ASP A 219 49.02 22.66 -17.42
N ASN A 220 48.42 23.76 -17.91
CA ASN A 220 47.09 23.72 -18.53
C ASN A 220 47.04 22.78 -19.76
N ASP A 221 48.14 22.63 -20.50
CA ASP A 221 48.18 21.77 -21.66
C ASP A 221 48.15 20.29 -21.29
N LYS A 222 48.79 19.90 -20.18
CA LYS A 222 48.70 18.55 -19.65
C LYS A 222 47.29 18.26 -19.15
N LEU A 223 46.67 19.18 -18.43
CA LEU A 223 45.30 19.05 -17.94
C LEU A 223 44.30 18.84 -19.11
N THR A 224 44.47 19.59 -20.18
CA THR A 224 43.66 19.49 -21.40
C THR A 224 43.85 18.16 -22.12
N ARG A 225 45.09 17.67 -22.25
CA ARG A 225 45.38 16.35 -22.83
C ARG A 225 44.77 15.21 -22.03
N VAL A 226 44.89 15.24 -20.73
CA VAL A 226 44.31 14.22 -19.84
C VAL A 226 42.79 14.27 -19.87
N LYS A 227 42.17 15.46 -19.84
CA LYS A 227 40.74 15.60 -20.05
C LYS A 227 40.24 15.01 -21.37
N THR A 228 41.00 15.22 -22.45
CA THR A 228 40.67 14.68 -23.77
C THR A 228 40.85 13.17 -23.83
N GLN A 229 41.90 12.64 -23.19
CA GLN A 229 42.21 11.21 -23.15
C GLN A 229 41.16 10.40 -22.34
N TYR A 230 40.65 10.98 -21.27
CA TYR A 230 39.63 10.35 -20.40
C TYR A 230 38.23 10.94 -20.61
N ALA A 231 37.98 11.60 -21.71
CA ALA A 231 36.72 12.33 -21.97
C ALA A 231 35.48 11.44 -21.85
N GLU A 232 35.54 10.19 -22.29
CA GLU A 232 34.44 9.23 -22.17
C GLU A 232 34.23 8.81 -20.72
N GLY A 233 35.29 8.48 -19.97
CA GLY A 233 35.19 8.11 -18.56
C GLY A 233 34.70 9.28 -17.69
N ILE A 234 35.09 10.52 -18.01
CA ILE A 234 34.62 11.72 -17.33
C ILE A 234 33.14 11.95 -17.64
N LYS A 235 32.72 11.78 -18.90
CA LYS A 235 31.33 11.93 -19.34
C LYS A 235 30.41 10.89 -18.70
N ASN A 236 30.89 9.67 -18.52
CA ASN A 236 30.17 8.60 -17.85
C ASN A 236 30.22 8.69 -16.33
N GLY A 237 30.99 9.63 -15.76
CA GLY A 237 31.14 9.79 -14.32
C GLY A 237 32.05 8.74 -13.66
N GLU A 238 32.87 8.05 -14.44
CA GLU A 238 33.78 6.99 -13.96
C GLU A 238 35.13 7.54 -13.43
N ILE A 239 35.53 8.74 -13.88
CA ILE A 239 36.79 9.36 -13.52
C ILE A 239 36.55 10.80 -13.06
N LEU A 240 36.99 11.11 -11.84
CA LEU A 240 37.03 12.47 -11.31
C LEU A 240 38.48 12.96 -11.32
N ILE A 241 38.74 14.09 -11.96
CA ILE A 241 40.06 14.70 -12.00
C ILE A 241 40.15 15.82 -10.99
N ILE A 242 41.09 15.70 -10.04
CA ILE A 242 41.35 16.71 -9.01
C ILE A 242 42.75 17.28 -9.22
N PRO A 243 42.91 18.60 -9.32
CA PRO A 243 44.22 19.22 -9.35
C PRO A 243 44.91 19.05 -7.97
N ALA A 244 46.07 18.40 -7.96
CA ALA A 244 46.88 18.17 -6.76
C ALA A 244 48.23 18.87 -6.89
N LYS A 245 48.91 19.11 -5.77
CA LYS A 245 50.26 19.66 -5.74
C LYS A 245 51.26 18.67 -6.28
N LYS A 246 52.32 19.21 -6.93
CA LYS A 246 53.41 18.53 -7.63
C LYS A 246 53.94 17.31 -6.88
N GLY A 247 53.82 16.14 -7.49
CA GLY A 247 54.49 14.93 -7.06
C GLY A 247 53.67 13.63 -7.08
N ASP A 248 52.38 13.70 -6.89
CA ASP A 248 51.56 12.50 -6.72
C ASP A 248 50.39 12.46 -7.73
N ALA A 249 50.61 11.76 -8.84
CA ALA A 249 49.49 11.28 -9.63
C ALA A 249 49.08 9.91 -9.05
N GLU A 250 48.13 9.90 -8.14
CA GLU A 250 47.67 8.69 -7.47
C GLU A 250 46.18 8.46 -7.79
N PHE A 251 45.85 7.23 -8.12
CA PHE A 251 44.44 6.82 -8.21
C PHE A 251 43.97 6.43 -6.81
N GLN A 252 43.01 7.12 -6.31
CA GLN A 252 42.35 6.78 -5.07
C GLN A 252 40.98 6.20 -5.34
N ASP A 253 40.73 5.00 -4.86
CA ASP A 253 39.41 4.40 -4.92
C ASP A 253 38.47 5.09 -3.92
N LEU A 254 37.26 5.41 -4.38
CA LEU A 254 36.24 5.99 -3.50
C LEU A 254 35.75 4.92 -2.52
N VAL A 255 35.86 5.18 -1.22
CA VAL A 255 35.30 4.30 -0.20
C VAL A 255 33.77 4.43 -0.22
N LEU A 256 33.11 3.35 -0.63
CA LEU A 256 31.65 3.29 -0.64
C LEU A 256 31.06 3.04 0.75
N PRO A 257 29.85 3.55 1.02
CA PRO A 257 29.10 3.17 2.21
C PRO A 257 28.94 1.63 2.27
N PRO A 258 28.99 1.02 3.45
CA PRO A 258 28.83 -0.43 3.58
C PRO A 258 27.42 -0.86 3.13
N VAL A 259 27.35 -1.86 2.25
CA VAL A 259 26.10 -2.44 1.72
C VAL A 259 25.17 -2.87 2.85
N ASP A 260 25.71 -3.38 3.94
CA ASP A 260 24.94 -3.83 5.11
C ASP A 260 24.09 -2.72 5.76
N ALA A 261 24.58 -1.50 5.78
CA ALA A 261 23.85 -0.37 6.31
C ALA A 261 22.62 -0.05 5.46
N PHE A 262 22.76 -0.09 4.13
CA PHE A 262 21.68 0.07 3.19
C PHE A 262 20.64 -1.05 3.32
N LEU A 263 21.06 -2.31 3.35
CA LEU A 263 20.16 -3.46 3.49
C LEU A 263 19.37 -3.42 4.82
N LYS A 264 20.02 -3.02 5.93
CA LYS A 264 19.33 -2.84 7.21
C LYS A 264 18.28 -1.75 7.14
N TRP A 265 18.58 -0.65 6.48
CA TRP A 265 17.64 0.45 6.27
C TRP A 265 16.44 0.03 5.41
N MET A 266 16.69 -0.65 4.28
CA MET A 266 15.64 -1.19 3.42
C MET A 266 14.75 -2.18 4.17
N ASN A 267 15.33 -3.12 4.91
CA ASN A 267 14.57 -4.07 5.73
C ASN A 267 13.70 -3.38 6.80
N TYR A 268 14.19 -2.29 7.39
CA TYR A 268 13.41 -1.47 8.32
C TYR A 268 12.22 -0.83 7.63
N LEU A 269 12.43 -0.18 6.49
CA LEU A 269 11.35 0.46 5.71
C LEU A 269 10.30 -0.55 5.24
N GLU A 270 10.73 -1.70 4.72
CA GLU A 270 9.83 -2.79 4.35
C GLU A 270 9.04 -3.31 5.56
N GLY A 271 9.70 -3.46 6.72
CA GLY A 271 9.04 -3.83 7.97
C GLY A 271 7.93 -2.85 8.35
N GLN A 272 8.20 -1.55 8.30
CA GLN A 272 7.20 -0.50 8.53
C GLN A 272 6.06 -0.57 7.53
N PHE A 273 6.37 -0.77 6.25
CA PHE A 273 5.37 -0.91 5.19
C PHE A 273 4.38 -2.03 5.47
N TYR A 274 4.87 -3.26 5.71
CA TYR A 274 4.01 -4.41 5.97
C TYR A 274 3.21 -4.28 7.26
N GLN A 275 3.78 -3.62 8.27
CA GLN A 275 3.10 -3.30 9.52
C GLN A 275 1.90 -2.38 9.31
N ILE A 276 2.06 -1.32 8.51
CA ILE A 276 0.99 -0.35 8.19
C ILE A 276 -0.12 -1.02 7.37
N VAL A 277 0.24 -1.82 6.36
CA VAL A 277 -0.76 -2.49 5.50
C VAL A 277 -1.45 -3.64 6.21
N GLY A 278 -0.84 -4.21 7.26
CA GLY A 278 -1.39 -5.33 8.01
C GLY A 278 -1.36 -6.67 7.26
N VAL A 279 -0.53 -6.79 6.22
CA VAL A 279 -0.32 -8.02 5.45
C VAL A 279 1.09 -8.54 5.73
N PRO A 280 1.27 -9.75 6.27
CA PRO A 280 2.61 -10.29 6.50
C PRO A 280 3.44 -10.39 5.22
N ARG A 281 4.73 -10.06 5.30
CA ARG A 281 5.65 -10.11 4.15
C ARG A 281 5.63 -11.47 3.44
N VAL A 282 5.55 -12.56 4.18
CA VAL A 282 5.46 -13.94 3.66
C VAL A 282 4.27 -14.11 2.69
N ILE A 283 3.12 -13.55 3.02
CA ILE A 283 1.91 -13.62 2.20
C ILE A 283 2.08 -12.84 0.88
N ALA A 284 2.81 -11.74 0.94
CA ALA A 284 3.01 -10.88 -0.22
C ALA A 284 4.15 -11.35 -1.13
N THR A 285 5.28 -11.88 -0.58
CA THR A 285 6.50 -12.16 -1.35
C THR A 285 6.84 -13.63 -1.51
N ALA A 286 6.37 -14.50 -0.60
CA ALA A 286 6.68 -15.94 -0.57
C ALA A 286 8.19 -16.29 -0.53
N GLU A 287 9.06 -15.36 -0.09
CA GLU A 287 10.52 -15.53 -0.09
C GLU A 287 11.11 -15.76 1.29
N GLY A 288 12.08 -16.67 1.39
CA GLY A 288 13.07 -16.75 2.48
C GLY A 288 12.56 -17.23 3.84
N PHE A 289 11.41 -17.90 3.90
CA PHE A 289 10.77 -18.29 5.15
C PHE A 289 10.79 -19.80 5.38
N THR A 290 10.93 -20.18 6.65
CA THR A 290 10.78 -21.57 7.08
C THR A 290 9.28 -21.94 7.11
N GLU A 291 8.96 -23.23 7.03
CA GLU A 291 7.58 -23.71 7.08
C GLU A 291 6.84 -23.22 8.34
N SER A 292 7.50 -23.26 9.50
CA SER A 292 6.92 -22.80 10.77
C SER A 292 6.63 -21.29 10.78
N SER A 293 7.53 -20.47 10.22
CA SER A 293 7.29 -19.01 10.13
C SER A 293 6.18 -18.68 9.14
N SER A 294 6.04 -19.45 8.05
CA SER A 294 4.95 -19.29 7.09
C SER A 294 3.59 -19.67 7.72
N LYS A 295 3.52 -20.76 8.47
CA LYS A 295 2.32 -21.16 9.22
C LYS A 295 1.91 -20.08 10.23
N MET A 296 2.87 -19.55 10.99
CA MET A 296 2.60 -18.47 11.96
C MET A 296 2.11 -17.19 11.28
N ALA A 297 2.68 -16.83 10.12
CA ALA A 297 2.24 -15.67 9.37
C ALA A 297 0.80 -15.80 8.85
N VAL A 298 0.41 -16.98 8.36
CA VAL A 298 -0.98 -17.27 7.97
C VAL A 298 -1.91 -17.16 9.18
N PHE A 299 -1.50 -17.73 10.32
CA PHE A 299 -2.29 -17.68 11.56
C PHE A 299 -2.51 -16.23 12.04
N THR A 300 -1.48 -15.40 12.00
CA THR A 300 -1.59 -13.98 12.39
C THR A 300 -2.38 -13.15 11.38
N PHE A 301 -2.44 -13.55 10.11
CA PHE A 301 -3.18 -12.87 9.06
C PHE A 301 -4.67 -13.26 9.04
N ASP A 302 -5.02 -14.45 9.56
CA ASP A 302 -6.40 -14.96 9.57
C ASP A 302 -7.42 -13.98 10.17
N PRO A 303 -7.19 -13.35 11.33
CA PRO A 303 -8.10 -12.34 11.87
C PRO A 303 -8.28 -11.13 10.96
N THR A 304 -7.24 -10.73 10.21
CA THR A 304 -7.25 -9.54 9.36
C THR A 304 -8.20 -9.71 8.17
N TYR A 305 -8.02 -10.77 7.37
CA TYR A 305 -8.92 -10.97 6.22
C TYR A 305 -10.32 -11.44 6.64
N THR A 306 -10.42 -12.18 7.75
CA THR A 306 -11.73 -12.59 8.29
C THR A 306 -12.55 -11.38 8.76
N LYS A 307 -11.91 -10.38 9.39
CA LYS A 307 -12.56 -9.10 9.70
C LYS A 307 -13.15 -8.46 8.43
N GLU A 308 -12.36 -8.39 7.37
CA GLU A 308 -12.82 -7.80 6.10
C GLU A 308 -14.00 -8.58 5.48
N GLN A 309 -13.96 -9.91 5.54
CA GLN A 309 -15.07 -10.76 5.08
C GLN A 309 -16.36 -10.46 5.86
N VAL A 310 -16.29 -10.48 7.18
CA VAL A 310 -17.46 -10.24 8.05
C VAL A 310 -18.04 -8.84 7.83
N LEU A 311 -17.20 -7.81 7.70
CA LEU A 311 -17.65 -6.44 7.44
C LEU A 311 -18.34 -6.35 6.07
N MET A 312 -17.75 -6.95 5.04
CA MET A 312 -18.33 -6.94 3.69
C MET A 312 -19.65 -7.74 3.63
N GLU A 313 -19.74 -8.91 4.30
CA GLU A 313 -20.99 -9.67 4.43
C GLU A 313 -22.09 -8.81 5.07
N GLY A 314 -21.76 -8.08 6.15
CA GLY A 314 -22.68 -7.17 6.84
C GLY A 314 -23.13 -6.00 5.97
N ASP A 315 -22.22 -5.37 5.24
CA ASP A 315 -22.52 -4.25 4.34
C ASP A 315 -23.42 -4.68 3.17
N LEU A 316 -23.13 -5.84 2.57
CA LEU A 316 -23.95 -6.41 1.50
C LEU A 316 -25.37 -6.75 1.99
N TRP A 317 -25.47 -7.31 3.20
CA TRP A 317 -26.78 -7.56 3.79
C TRP A 317 -27.54 -6.26 4.08
N ASN A 318 -26.91 -5.28 4.69
CA ASN A 318 -27.57 -4.04 5.10
C ASN A 318 -28.01 -3.16 3.91
N GLN A 319 -27.18 -3.10 2.85
CA GLN A 319 -27.41 -2.15 1.74
C GLN A 319 -28.06 -2.83 0.52
N LEU A 320 -27.76 -4.11 0.27
CA LEU A 320 -28.30 -4.84 -0.89
C LEU A 320 -29.42 -5.81 -0.51
N ALA A 321 -29.60 -6.15 0.77
CA ALA A 321 -30.45 -7.24 1.26
C ALA A 321 -30.05 -8.62 0.71
N ILE A 322 -28.76 -8.82 0.47
CA ILE A 322 -28.18 -10.06 -0.05
C ILE A 322 -27.38 -10.72 1.04
N LYS A 323 -27.70 -12.00 1.32
CA LYS A 323 -26.98 -12.80 2.31
C LYS A 323 -26.00 -13.73 1.60
N ILE A 324 -24.74 -13.39 1.68
CA ILE A 324 -23.63 -14.26 1.25
C ILE A 324 -22.77 -14.65 2.44
N LYS A 325 -21.99 -15.71 2.29
CA LYS A 325 -20.95 -16.09 3.23
C LYS A 325 -19.68 -16.42 2.45
N PHE A 326 -18.62 -15.70 2.71
CA PHE A 326 -17.34 -15.95 2.05
C PHE A 326 -16.76 -17.30 2.44
N ASN A 327 -16.18 -17.99 1.43
CA ASN A 327 -15.45 -19.22 1.66
C ASN A 327 -14.11 -18.91 2.31
N ARG A 328 -13.89 -19.50 3.47
CA ARG A 328 -12.63 -19.34 4.19
C ARG A 328 -11.59 -20.35 3.69
N PRO A 329 -10.31 -20.00 3.61
CA PRO A 329 -9.25 -20.99 3.48
C PRO A 329 -9.32 -21.97 4.66
N ALA A 330 -8.92 -23.22 4.45
CA ALA A 330 -8.79 -24.19 5.54
C ALA A 330 -7.90 -23.56 6.65
N THR A 331 -8.43 -23.45 7.84
CA THR A 331 -7.70 -22.83 8.96
C THR A 331 -6.63 -23.79 9.45
N LEU A 332 -5.39 -23.32 9.49
CA LEU A 332 -4.28 -24.04 10.11
C LEU A 332 -4.50 -24.30 11.61
N SER A 333 -5.47 -23.65 12.23
CA SER A 333 -5.82 -23.88 13.65
C SER A 333 -6.17 -25.35 13.95
N ASN A 334 -6.83 -26.04 13.03
CA ASN A 334 -7.14 -27.47 13.19
C ASN A 334 -5.91 -28.37 13.04
N GLU A 335 -4.92 -27.96 12.21
CA GLU A 335 -3.68 -28.72 12.08
C GLU A 335 -2.76 -28.52 13.28
N LEU A 336 -2.66 -27.30 13.79
CA LEU A 336 -1.89 -27.00 15.01
C LEU A 336 -2.49 -27.69 16.24
N ALA A 337 -3.81 -27.69 16.39
CA ALA A 337 -4.49 -28.40 17.50
C ALA A 337 -4.32 -29.93 17.41
N THR A 338 -4.24 -30.49 16.19
CA THR A 338 -3.97 -31.93 16.01
C THR A 338 -2.50 -32.30 16.26
N ASP A 339 -1.58 -31.42 15.96
CA ASP A 339 -0.14 -31.64 16.25
C ASP A 339 0.15 -31.52 17.76
N GLU A 340 -0.42 -30.51 18.45
CA GLU A 340 -0.33 -30.40 19.90
C GLU A 340 -0.97 -31.60 20.63
N ALA A 341 -2.08 -32.12 20.11
CA ALA A 341 -2.72 -33.30 20.67
C ALA A 341 -1.88 -34.56 20.44
N LYS A 342 -1.14 -34.67 19.35
CA LYS A 342 -0.22 -35.80 19.08
C LYS A 342 1.03 -35.71 19.97
N ASP A 343 1.59 -34.54 20.17
CA ASP A 343 2.74 -34.32 21.03
C ASP A 343 2.39 -34.57 22.50
N GLY A 344 1.20 -34.11 22.94
CA GLY A 344 0.68 -34.38 24.29
C GLY A 344 0.42 -35.87 24.56
N ALA A 345 -0.06 -36.61 23.57
CA ALA A 345 -0.28 -38.07 23.69
C ALA A 345 1.04 -38.85 23.73
N ALA A 346 2.10 -38.39 23.04
CA ALA A 346 3.42 -39.00 23.10
C ALA A 346 4.13 -38.81 24.44
N ILE A 347 3.95 -37.66 25.09
CA ILE A 347 4.51 -37.39 26.43
C ILE A 347 3.82 -38.23 27.50
N GLN A 348 2.51 -38.44 27.41
CA GLN A 348 1.77 -39.29 28.35
C GLN A 348 2.08 -40.79 28.23
N SER A 349 2.44 -41.27 27.03
CA SER A 349 2.80 -42.67 26.82
C SER A 349 4.19 -43.04 27.36
N ASN A 350 5.11 -42.08 27.47
CA ASN A 350 6.44 -42.30 28.03
C ASN A 350 6.48 -42.27 29.57
N ASP A 351 5.60 -41.50 30.20
CA ASP A 351 5.55 -41.43 31.68
C ASP A 351 4.91 -42.68 32.32
N THR A 352 4.08 -43.41 31.56
CA THR A 352 3.44 -44.63 32.08
C THR A 352 4.34 -45.86 32.03
N GLN A 353 5.45 -45.83 31.29
CA GLN A 353 6.41 -46.97 31.24
C GLN A 353 7.52 -46.87 32.29
N ALA A 354 7.74 -45.74 32.93
CA ALA A 354 8.76 -45.56 33.98
C ALA A 354 8.30 -46.01 35.38
N GLY A 355 7.06 -46.44 35.54
CA GLY A 355 6.47 -46.77 36.85
C GLY A 355 6.27 -48.25 37.17
N VAL A 356 6.71 -49.20 36.33
CA VAL A 356 6.59 -50.66 36.62
C VAL A 356 7.91 -51.33 36.50
N GLY A 357 8.77 -51.14 37.51
CA GLY A 357 10.07 -51.78 37.59
C GLY A 357 10.78 -51.40 38.90
N ALA A 358 10.23 -51.79 40.04
CA ALA A 358 10.95 -51.95 41.29
C ALA A 358 10.20 -52.96 42.18
#